data_4fc0909fb8d300c8cce6630067f0019d
#
_entry.id   4fc0909fb8d300c8cce6630067f0019d
#
_cell.length_a   1.000
_cell.length_b   1.000
_cell.length_c   1.000
_cell.angle_alpha   90.00
_cell.angle_beta   90.00
_cell.angle_gamma   90.00
#
_symmetry.space_group_name_H-M   'P 1'
#
loop_
_entity.id
_entity.type
_entity.pdbx_description
1 polymer ?
#
loop_
_entity_poly.entity_id
_entity_poly.type
_entity_poly.pdbx_seq_one_letter_code
_entity_poly.pdbx_strand_id
1 'polypeptide(L)'
;ILGTGRTMIQQTFDRIKQVVPIENIYVITNQEYVELSHQQLPEIPTENIVGEPVMKNTAACNIYMADKIADKNPNANIIVLPADHLILKEKTFLEKVELAFDLASKNDYLITLGITPTRPDTGYGYIQFIDKKEETYFKVKTFTEKPNLEIAKTFLESGDFLWNAGIFVWNVKSIHKAFEEFLPEMTQEFVSCEYNSDRERICIETIYPKVEKISIDNGILEKAQNVYVIPADLGWSDLGTWTSVFDNAEKDENNNAVKSKNVLTYNSKGNVIRLKNDHKAAIIDGLENYIVVDTDKALLICPISNDQLIKDYVLDLKSFKKGEKFM
;
A
#
# COMPACT_ATOMS: atom_id res chain seq x y z
N ILE A 1 5.67 9.89 -10.16
CA ILE A 1 4.70 10.90 -9.70
C ILE A 1 5.46 12.09 -9.12
N LEU A 2 6.41 11.88 -8.23
CA LEU A 2 7.11 12.93 -7.46
C LEU A 2 8.43 13.44 -8.07
N GLY A 3 8.74 13.11 -9.33
CA GLY A 3 9.89 13.68 -10.03
C GLY A 3 11.26 13.08 -9.72
N THR A 4 11.32 12.00 -8.95
CA THR A 4 12.58 11.38 -8.50
C THR A 4 13.33 10.60 -9.58
N GLY A 5 12.74 10.39 -10.76
CA GLY A 5 13.30 9.53 -11.82
C GLY A 5 13.22 8.02 -11.53
N ARG A 6 12.79 7.62 -10.31
CA ARG A 6 12.56 6.23 -9.87
C ARG A 6 11.07 5.96 -9.74
N THR A 7 10.63 4.77 -10.10
CA THR A 7 9.25 4.33 -9.87
C THR A 7 9.01 4.01 -8.39
N MET A 8 7.75 3.92 -7.95
CA MET A 8 7.42 3.64 -6.55
C MET A 8 7.98 2.29 -6.09
N ILE A 9 7.84 1.24 -6.90
CA ILE A 9 8.40 -0.08 -6.60
C ILE A 9 9.94 -0.03 -6.49
N GLN A 10 10.62 0.74 -7.34
CA GLN A 10 12.06 0.93 -7.25
C GLN A 10 12.47 1.68 -5.98
N GLN A 11 11.72 2.70 -5.57
CA GLN A 11 11.98 3.41 -4.31
C GLN A 11 11.79 2.50 -3.10
N THR A 12 10.76 1.65 -3.12
CA THR A 12 10.52 0.67 -2.05
C THR A 12 11.64 -0.38 -1.99
N PHE A 13 12.09 -0.87 -3.14
CA PHE A 13 13.25 -1.77 -3.24
C PHE A 13 14.55 -1.10 -2.74
N ASP A 14 14.86 0.11 -3.20
CA ASP A 14 16.07 0.84 -2.80
C ASP A 14 16.11 1.10 -1.29
N ARG A 15 14.95 1.26 -0.67
CA ARG A 15 14.80 1.44 0.78
C ARG A 15 15.03 0.14 1.54
N ILE A 16 14.35 -0.95 1.15
CA ILE A 16 14.40 -2.19 1.94
C ILE A 16 15.70 -2.98 1.76
N LYS A 17 16.39 -2.88 0.62
CA LYS A 17 17.67 -3.54 0.39
C LYS A 17 18.80 -3.07 1.31
N GLN A 18 18.56 -2.00 2.10
CA GLN A 18 19.52 -1.53 3.10
C GLN A 18 19.54 -2.42 4.35
N VAL A 19 18.45 -3.17 4.62
CA VAL A 19 18.29 -4.02 5.81
C VAL A 19 17.96 -5.48 5.49
N VAL A 20 17.56 -5.78 4.25
CA VAL A 20 17.27 -7.13 3.78
C VAL A 20 18.17 -7.48 2.60
N PRO A 21 18.93 -8.59 2.64
CA PRO A 21 19.70 -9.06 1.50
C PRO A 21 18.83 -9.25 0.25
N ILE A 22 19.36 -8.87 -0.92
CA ILE A 22 18.58 -8.84 -2.17
C ILE A 22 18.00 -10.21 -2.52
N GLU A 23 18.74 -11.28 -2.25
CA GLU A 23 18.31 -12.67 -2.43
C GLU A 23 17.12 -13.07 -1.58
N ASN A 24 16.80 -12.29 -0.52
CA ASN A 24 15.65 -12.48 0.36
C ASN A 24 14.50 -11.48 0.09
N ILE A 25 14.63 -10.66 -0.95
CA ILE A 25 13.56 -9.74 -1.37
C ILE A 25 12.72 -10.44 -2.44
N TYR A 26 11.42 -10.51 -2.18
CA TYR A 26 10.44 -11.07 -3.10
C TYR A 26 9.46 -9.98 -3.54
N VAL A 27 8.99 -10.11 -4.78
CA VAL A 27 7.87 -9.31 -5.30
C VAL A 27 6.76 -10.26 -5.68
N ILE A 28 5.58 -10.09 -5.09
CA ILE A 28 4.37 -10.79 -5.52
C ILE A 28 3.43 -9.82 -6.20
N THR A 29 2.98 -10.16 -7.40
CA THR A 29 2.18 -9.28 -8.25
C THR A 29 1.28 -10.12 -9.15
N ASN A 30 0.34 -9.46 -9.87
CA ASN A 30 -0.41 -10.16 -10.91
C ASN A 30 0.53 -10.71 -11.99
N GLN A 31 0.22 -11.88 -12.53
CA GLN A 31 1.01 -12.55 -13.58
C GLN A 31 1.31 -11.63 -14.76
N GLU A 32 0.40 -10.73 -15.11
CA GLU A 32 0.57 -9.79 -16.23
C GLU A 32 1.67 -8.75 -15.99
N TYR A 33 2.07 -8.49 -14.73
CA TYR A 33 3.07 -7.51 -14.37
C TYR A 33 4.43 -8.10 -14.00
N VAL A 34 4.59 -9.42 -14.04
CA VAL A 34 5.85 -10.10 -13.72
C VAL A 34 7.00 -9.58 -14.60
N GLU A 35 6.80 -9.57 -15.92
CA GLU A 35 7.82 -9.10 -16.86
C GLU A 35 8.17 -7.61 -16.65
N LEU A 36 7.17 -6.76 -16.41
CA LEU A 36 7.41 -5.35 -16.09
C LEU A 36 8.18 -5.19 -14.79
N SER A 37 7.90 -6.02 -13.78
CA SER A 37 8.62 -6.01 -12.51
C SER A 37 10.08 -6.42 -12.68
N HIS A 38 10.38 -7.43 -13.50
CA HIS A 38 11.76 -7.80 -13.86
C HIS A 38 12.51 -6.64 -14.52
N GLN A 39 11.88 -5.96 -15.47
CA GLN A 39 12.49 -4.81 -16.15
C GLN A 39 12.79 -3.65 -15.18
N GLN A 40 11.95 -3.44 -14.17
CA GLN A 40 12.15 -2.38 -13.19
C GLN A 40 13.10 -2.74 -12.06
N LEU A 41 13.22 -4.02 -11.71
CA LEU A 41 14.02 -4.54 -10.59
C LEU A 41 14.98 -5.63 -11.05
N PRO A 42 15.93 -5.33 -11.96
CA PRO A 42 16.83 -6.34 -12.53
C PRO A 42 17.83 -6.93 -11.51
N GLU A 43 17.95 -6.33 -10.33
CA GLU A 43 18.80 -6.82 -9.24
C GLU A 43 18.16 -7.99 -8.47
N ILE A 44 16.82 -8.13 -8.50
CA ILE A 44 16.10 -9.20 -7.78
C ILE A 44 16.23 -10.51 -8.59
N PRO A 45 16.54 -11.65 -7.94
CA PRO A 45 16.53 -12.96 -8.61
C PRO A 45 15.19 -13.23 -9.32
N THR A 46 15.27 -13.81 -10.52
CA THR A 46 14.08 -14.03 -11.36
C THR A 46 13.01 -14.86 -10.65
N GLU A 47 13.40 -15.87 -9.89
CA GLU A 47 12.52 -16.74 -9.12
C GLU A 47 11.84 -16.04 -7.92
N ASN A 48 12.34 -14.86 -7.55
CA ASN A 48 11.77 -14.06 -6.45
C ASN A 48 10.71 -13.06 -6.92
N ILE A 49 10.48 -12.93 -8.24
CA ILE A 49 9.34 -12.17 -8.78
C ILE A 49 8.23 -13.14 -9.15
N VAL A 50 7.21 -13.18 -8.30
CA VAL A 50 6.17 -14.21 -8.29
C VAL A 50 4.86 -13.65 -8.81
N GLY A 51 4.24 -14.37 -9.76
CA GLY A 51 2.95 -13.98 -10.36
C GLY A 51 1.77 -14.68 -9.70
N GLU A 52 0.78 -13.90 -9.27
CA GLU A 52 -0.53 -14.42 -8.90
C GLU A 52 -1.35 -14.70 -10.15
N PRO A 53 -1.95 -15.91 -10.29
CA PRO A 53 -2.75 -16.25 -11.49
C PRO A 53 -4.06 -15.47 -11.54
N VAL A 54 -4.62 -15.09 -10.40
CA VAL A 54 -5.84 -14.27 -10.25
C VAL A 54 -5.72 -13.41 -8.98
N MET A 55 -6.36 -12.25 -8.96
CA MET A 55 -6.33 -11.36 -7.79
C MET A 55 -7.30 -11.84 -6.70
N LYS A 56 -6.76 -12.27 -5.55
CA LYS A 56 -7.51 -12.74 -4.38
C LYS A 56 -7.37 -11.87 -3.13
N ASN A 57 -6.91 -10.62 -3.32
CA ASN A 57 -6.60 -9.70 -2.23
C ASN A 57 -5.39 -10.19 -1.39
N THR A 58 -5.10 -9.53 -0.25
CA THR A 58 -3.79 -9.64 0.40
C THR A 58 -3.60 -10.90 1.26
N ALA A 59 -4.67 -11.58 1.72
CA ALA A 59 -4.48 -12.81 2.50
C ALA A 59 -3.84 -13.93 1.67
N ALA A 60 -4.33 -14.18 0.45
CA ALA A 60 -3.82 -15.26 -0.40
C ALA A 60 -2.33 -15.06 -0.78
N CYS A 61 -1.91 -13.84 -1.12
CA CYS A 61 -0.51 -13.58 -1.42
C CYS A 61 0.39 -13.68 -0.18
N ASN A 62 -0.12 -13.34 1.00
CA ASN A 62 0.65 -13.45 2.24
C ASN A 62 0.88 -14.90 2.64
N ILE A 63 -0.14 -15.78 2.59
CA ILE A 63 0.08 -17.20 2.92
C ILE A 63 0.99 -17.86 1.87
N TYR A 64 0.78 -17.61 0.58
CA TYR A 64 1.63 -18.13 -0.46
C TYR A 64 3.11 -17.81 -0.22
N MET A 65 3.42 -16.54 0.05
CA MET A 65 4.79 -16.13 0.28
C MET A 65 5.33 -16.62 1.62
N ALA A 66 4.49 -16.72 2.66
CA ALA A 66 4.89 -17.28 3.94
C ALA A 66 5.31 -18.75 3.80
N ASP A 67 4.53 -19.57 3.08
CA ASP A 67 4.84 -20.98 2.81
C ASP A 67 6.11 -21.13 1.97
N LYS A 68 6.23 -20.36 0.89
CA LYS A 68 7.41 -20.37 0.02
C LYS A 68 8.69 -19.98 0.76
N ILE A 69 8.62 -19.02 1.66
CA ILE A 69 9.75 -18.60 2.49
C ILE A 69 10.03 -19.63 3.58
N ALA A 70 8.97 -20.19 4.21
CA ALA A 70 9.11 -21.21 5.24
C ALA A 70 9.81 -22.48 4.76
N ASP A 71 9.55 -22.88 3.51
CA ASP A 71 10.22 -24.03 2.86
C ASP A 71 11.74 -23.83 2.79
N LYS A 72 12.22 -22.60 2.57
CA LYS A 72 13.65 -22.23 2.60
C LYS A 72 14.17 -22.00 4.02
N ASN A 73 13.38 -21.32 4.85
CA ASN A 73 13.76 -20.96 6.22
C ASN A 73 12.54 -20.95 7.16
N PRO A 74 12.32 -22.03 7.92
CA PRO A 74 11.15 -22.17 8.83
C PRO A 74 11.22 -21.26 10.06
N ASN A 75 12.25 -20.44 10.23
CA ASN A 75 12.41 -19.46 11.29
C ASN A 75 12.50 -18.02 10.75
N ALA A 76 12.16 -17.79 9.48
CA ALA A 76 12.24 -16.47 8.88
C ALA A 76 11.33 -15.44 9.58
N ASN A 77 11.85 -14.22 9.73
CA ASN A 77 11.03 -13.05 9.97
C ASN A 77 10.72 -12.39 8.62
N ILE A 78 9.47 -12.08 8.39
CA ILE A 78 8.98 -11.54 7.13
C ILE A 78 8.51 -10.11 7.35
N ILE A 79 8.89 -9.21 6.46
CA ILE A 79 8.26 -7.90 6.31
C ILE A 79 7.44 -7.87 5.02
N VAL A 80 6.21 -7.38 5.12
CA VAL A 80 5.31 -7.16 3.99
C VAL A 80 5.19 -5.67 3.76
N LEU A 81 5.44 -5.23 2.53
CA LEU A 81 5.46 -3.82 2.14
C LEU A 81 4.56 -3.59 0.91
N PRO A 82 3.66 -2.60 0.93
CA PRO A 82 3.08 -2.08 -0.31
C PRO A 82 4.18 -1.51 -1.21
N ALA A 83 4.10 -1.81 -2.51
CA ALA A 83 5.10 -1.39 -3.48
C ALA A 83 4.98 0.07 -3.93
N ASP A 84 3.88 0.74 -3.58
CA ASP A 84 3.44 2.03 -4.11
C ASP A 84 3.24 3.12 -3.05
N HIS A 85 3.78 2.92 -1.85
CA HIS A 85 3.71 3.91 -0.78
C HIS A 85 4.94 4.82 -0.75
N LEU A 86 4.69 6.11 -0.54
CA LEU A 86 5.71 7.10 -0.28
C LEU A 86 6.16 7.04 1.19
N ILE A 87 7.48 7.08 1.41
CA ILE A 87 8.10 7.24 2.72
C ILE A 87 9.23 8.26 2.56
N LEU A 88 9.12 9.41 3.22
CA LEU A 88 10.09 10.50 3.11
C LEU A 88 11.22 10.39 4.14
N LYS A 89 10.94 9.83 5.32
CA LYS A 89 11.90 9.69 6.42
C LYS A 89 12.48 8.27 6.45
N GLU A 90 13.29 7.94 5.46
CA GLU A 90 13.82 6.57 5.27
C GLU A 90 14.61 6.07 6.49
N LYS A 91 15.43 6.90 7.11
CA LYS A 91 16.20 6.51 8.31
C LYS A 91 15.27 6.07 9.44
N THR A 92 14.24 6.85 9.74
CA THR A 92 13.23 6.51 10.76
C THR A 92 12.50 5.22 10.40
N PHE A 93 12.17 5.04 9.11
CA PHE A 93 11.56 3.79 8.65
C PHE A 93 12.45 2.57 8.95
N LEU A 94 13.73 2.63 8.60
CA LEU A 94 14.66 1.53 8.84
C LEU A 94 14.81 1.22 10.33
N GLU A 95 14.93 2.22 11.19
CA GLU A 95 14.95 2.06 12.66
C GLU A 95 13.70 1.36 13.19
N LYS A 96 12.50 1.69 12.65
CA LYS A 96 11.24 1.05 13.04
C LYS A 96 11.13 -0.39 12.51
N VAL A 97 11.65 -0.65 11.33
CA VAL A 97 11.72 -2.01 10.75
C VAL A 97 12.65 -2.91 11.56
N GLU A 98 13.81 -2.41 11.97
CA GLU A 98 14.73 -3.15 12.84
C GLU A 98 14.09 -3.49 14.19
N LEU A 99 13.40 -2.54 14.82
CA LEU A 99 12.64 -2.79 16.03
C LEU A 99 11.53 -3.85 15.81
N ALA A 100 10.80 -3.77 14.70
CA ALA A 100 9.76 -4.73 14.38
C ALA A 100 10.34 -6.15 14.19
N PHE A 101 11.47 -6.30 13.49
CA PHE A 101 12.16 -7.58 13.35
C PHE A 101 12.65 -8.14 14.69
N ASP A 102 13.21 -7.29 15.58
CA ASP A 102 13.62 -7.71 16.91
C ASP A 102 12.45 -8.25 17.72
N LEU A 103 11.32 -7.54 17.73
CA LEU A 103 10.11 -7.94 18.43
C LEU A 103 9.50 -9.24 17.86
N ALA A 104 9.40 -9.35 16.54
CA ALA A 104 8.87 -10.54 15.86
C ALA A 104 9.75 -11.79 16.08
N SER A 105 11.08 -11.60 16.21
CA SER A 105 12.01 -12.72 16.44
C SER A 105 11.91 -13.31 17.84
N LYS A 106 11.45 -12.53 18.82
CA LYS A 106 11.41 -12.89 20.24
C LYS A 106 10.02 -13.26 20.75
N ASN A 107 8.98 -12.91 20.01
CA ASN A 107 7.60 -13.00 20.46
C ASN A 107 6.69 -13.55 19.36
N ASP A 108 5.56 -14.13 19.76
CA ASP A 108 4.47 -14.51 18.85
C ASP A 108 3.60 -13.28 18.54
N TYR A 109 4.18 -12.27 17.87
CA TYR A 109 3.51 -11.01 17.55
C TYR A 109 3.30 -10.86 16.04
N LEU A 110 2.14 -10.31 15.69
CA LEU A 110 1.83 -9.74 14.38
C LEU A 110 1.97 -8.22 14.50
N ILE A 111 2.99 -7.64 13.85
CA ILE A 111 3.36 -6.24 14.07
C ILE A 111 2.97 -5.41 12.85
N THR A 112 2.42 -4.24 13.07
CA THR A 112 2.16 -3.24 12.03
C THR A 112 2.81 -1.90 12.38
N LEU A 113 3.12 -1.08 11.37
CA LEU A 113 3.48 0.32 11.56
C LEU A 113 2.23 1.18 11.49
N GLY A 114 2.09 2.07 12.47
CA GLY A 114 0.96 3.00 12.57
C GLY A 114 1.39 4.44 12.39
N ILE A 115 0.64 5.20 11.60
CA ILE A 115 0.91 6.61 11.30
C ILE A 115 -0.07 7.48 12.09
N THR A 116 0.45 8.52 12.74
CA THR A 116 -0.41 9.48 13.46
C THR A 116 -1.36 10.19 12.49
N PRO A 117 -2.67 10.10 12.68
CA PRO A 117 -3.64 10.77 11.82
C PRO A 117 -3.49 12.29 11.91
N THR A 118 -3.52 12.96 10.76
CA THR A 118 -3.48 14.43 10.67
C THR A 118 -4.79 15.02 10.18
N ARG A 119 -5.70 14.17 9.70
CA ARG A 119 -7.04 14.52 9.17
C ARG A 119 -7.99 13.32 9.30
N PRO A 120 -9.31 13.51 9.22
CA PRO A 120 -10.27 12.40 9.25
C PRO A 120 -10.38 11.75 7.86
N ASP A 121 -9.38 10.94 7.47
CA ASP A 121 -9.35 10.26 6.18
C ASP A 121 -10.25 9.03 6.17
N THR A 122 -11.12 8.90 5.17
CA THR A 122 -12.04 7.75 5.01
C THR A 122 -11.48 6.66 4.10
N GLY A 123 -10.33 6.90 3.49
CA GLY A 123 -9.63 5.95 2.62
C GLY A 123 -8.69 5.01 3.35
N TYR A 124 -8.39 5.27 4.63
CA TYR A 124 -7.43 4.52 5.43
C TYR A 124 -8.09 3.61 6.48
N GLY A 125 -7.39 2.53 6.82
CA GLY A 125 -7.69 1.75 8.02
C GLY A 125 -7.18 2.48 9.28
N TYR A 126 -7.89 2.33 10.38
CA TYR A 126 -7.57 2.89 11.69
C TYR A 126 -7.30 1.79 12.69
N ILE A 127 -6.26 1.98 13.49
CA ILE A 127 -5.80 1.04 14.51
C ILE A 127 -5.95 1.71 15.88
N GLN A 128 -6.89 1.24 16.71
CA GLN A 128 -6.95 1.65 18.10
C GLN A 128 -5.91 0.87 18.90
N PHE A 129 -5.13 1.56 19.70
CA PHE A 129 -4.11 0.94 20.55
C PHE A 129 -4.36 1.21 22.02
N ILE A 130 -3.75 0.37 22.88
CA ILE A 130 -3.77 0.54 24.33
C ILE A 130 -2.49 1.27 24.70
N ASP A 131 -2.61 2.57 24.99
CA ASP A 131 -1.46 3.38 25.42
C ASP A 131 -0.95 2.91 26.78
N LYS A 132 0.34 2.63 26.85
CA LYS A 132 1.07 2.42 28.09
C LYS A 132 2.26 3.36 28.07
N LYS A 133 2.28 4.25 29.03
CA LYS A 133 3.36 5.25 29.17
C LYS A 133 4.73 4.57 29.13
N GLU A 134 5.65 5.15 28.35
CA GLU A 134 7.05 4.74 28.18
C GLU A 134 7.31 3.52 27.28
N GLU A 135 6.31 2.92 26.63
CA GLU A 135 6.52 1.87 25.64
C GLU A 135 6.73 2.46 24.23
N THR A 136 7.50 1.78 23.38
CA THR A 136 7.78 2.17 21.99
C THR A 136 6.88 1.46 20.98
N TYR A 137 6.08 0.49 21.46
CA TYR A 137 5.08 -0.26 20.70
C TYR A 137 3.90 -0.57 21.61
N PHE A 138 2.72 -0.75 21.04
CA PHE A 138 1.48 -0.89 21.78
C PHE A 138 0.66 -2.08 21.29
N LYS A 139 -0.07 -2.69 22.22
CA LYS A 139 -1.04 -3.73 21.85
C LYS A 139 -2.21 -3.10 21.10
N VAL A 140 -2.59 -3.68 19.97
CA VAL A 140 -3.77 -3.26 19.23
C VAL A 140 -5.03 -3.71 19.98
N LYS A 141 -6.00 -2.80 20.07
CA LYS A 141 -7.30 -3.05 20.66
C LYS A 141 -8.34 -3.40 19.59
N THR A 142 -8.39 -2.61 18.54
CA THR A 142 -9.29 -2.83 17.39
C THR A 142 -8.66 -2.32 16.10
N PHE A 143 -9.05 -2.96 14.99
CA PHE A 143 -8.87 -2.47 13.63
C PHE A 143 -10.22 -2.00 13.10
N THR A 144 -10.24 -0.93 12.31
CA THR A 144 -11.44 -0.46 11.61
C THR A 144 -11.05 -0.01 10.21
N GLU A 145 -11.45 -0.78 9.21
CA GLU A 145 -11.09 -0.48 7.81
C GLU A 145 -12.06 0.54 7.22
N LYS A 146 -11.53 1.63 6.69
CA LYS A 146 -12.23 2.67 5.92
C LYS A 146 -13.54 3.16 6.55
N PRO A 147 -13.48 3.79 7.74
CA PRO A 147 -14.67 4.28 8.43
C PRO A 147 -15.37 5.40 7.64
N ASN A 148 -16.61 5.67 7.96
CA ASN A 148 -17.26 6.88 7.46
C ASN A 148 -16.65 8.15 8.10
N LEU A 149 -16.97 9.33 7.54
CA LEU A 149 -16.36 10.59 7.96
C LEU A 149 -16.64 10.95 9.44
N GLU A 150 -17.81 10.63 9.98
CA GLU A 150 -18.16 10.92 11.37
C GLU A 150 -17.32 10.08 12.33
N ILE A 151 -17.18 8.80 12.04
CA ILE A 151 -16.33 7.88 12.80
C ILE A 151 -14.85 8.29 12.69
N ALA A 152 -14.38 8.64 11.49
CA ALA A 152 -12.99 9.10 11.29
C ALA A 152 -12.67 10.37 12.10
N LYS A 153 -13.62 11.32 12.23
CA LYS A 153 -13.48 12.50 13.09
C LYS A 153 -13.36 12.11 14.56
N THR A 154 -14.24 11.21 15.03
CA THR A 154 -14.21 10.70 16.41
C THR A 154 -12.86 10.02 16.71
N PHE A 155 -12.31 9.24 15.78
CA PHE A 155 -11.01 8.59 15.94
C PHE A 155 -9.86 9.61 16.01
N LEU A 156 -9.92 10.66 15.21
CA LEU A 156 -8.92 11.73 15.26
C LEU A 156 -8.95 12.49 16.61
N GLU A 157 -10.16 12.78 17.12
CA GLU A 157 -10.35 13.52 18.37
C GLU A 157 -9.98 12.70 19.62
N SER A 158 -10.13 11.37 19.58
CA SER A 158 -9.84 10.50 20.72
C SER A 158 -8.33 10.38 21.02
N GLY A 159 -7.48 10.51 19.99
CA GLY A 159 -6.02 10.51 20.12
C GLY A 159 -5.37 9.14 20.35
N ASP A 160 -6.15 8.05 20.42
CA ASP A 160 -5.69 6.68 20.64
C ASP A 160 -5.79 5.81 19.37
N PHE A 161 -5.86 6.47 18.19
CA PHE A 161 -5.89 5.81 16.88
C PHE A 161 -4.70 6.21 16.02
N LEU A 162 -4.21 5.25 15.24
CA LEU A 162 -3.22 5.43 14.19
C LEU A 162 -3.80 4.97 12.84
N TRP A 163 -3.33 5.55 11.74
CA TRP A 163 -3.61 4.97 10.42
C TRP A 163 -2.79 3.70 10.20
N ASN A 164 -3.39 2.68 9.63
CA ASN A 164 -2.70 1.48 9.19
C ASN A 164 -1.85 1.80 7.95
N ALA A 165 -0.53 1.68 8.10
CA ALA A 165 0.37 1.91 6.97
C ALA A 165 0.39 0.75 5.96
N GLY A 166 -0.25 -0.39 6.26
CA GLY A 166 -0.18 -1.59 5.44
C GLY A 166 1.21 -2.26 5.45
N ILE A 167 2.04 -1.91 6.43
CA ILE A 167 3.39 -2.46 6.60
C ILE A 167 3.35 -3.43 7.78
N PHE A 168 3.63 -4.70 7.52
CA PHE A 168 3.51 -5.75 8.51
C PHE A 168 4.81 -6.50 8.71
N VAL A 169 5.10 -6.91 9.96
CA VAL A 169 6.26 -7.74 10.29
C VAL A 169 5.82 -8.86 11.23
N TRP A 170 6.23 -10.08 10.91
CA TRP A 170 5.96 -11.26 11.73
C TRP A 170 6.97 -12.36 11.51
N ASN A 171 7.08 -13.28 12.46
CA ASN A 171 7.75 -14.55 12.22
C ASN A 171 6.85 -15.46 11.38
N VAL A 172 7.44 -16.26 10.52
CA VAL A 172 6.70 -17.19 9.68
C VAL A 172 5.78 -18.12 10.47
N LYS A 173 6.21 -18.58 11.66
CA LYS A 173 5.40 -19.43 12.54
C LYS A 173 4.20 -18.69 13.11
N SER A 174 4.36 -17.43 13.47
CA SER A 174 3.28 -16.60 14.03
C SER A 174 2.18 -16.37 13.00
N ILE A 175 2.55 -16.07 11.77
CA ILE A 175 1.56 -15.84 10.71
C ILE A 175 0.89 -17.15 10.27
N HIS A 176 1.61 -18.27 10.19
CA HIS A 176 1.00 -19.57 9.92
C HIS A 176 -0.05 -19.96 10.96
N LYS A 177 0.28 -19.83 12.25
CA LYS A 177 -0.66 -20.06 13.34
C LYS A 177 -1.92 -19.22 13.21
N ALA A 178 -1.78 -17.94 12.83
CA ALA A 178 -2.91 -17.06 12.60
C ALA A 178 -3.76 -17.49 11.38
N PHE A 179 -3.11 -17.94 10.30
CA PHE A 179 -3.83 -18.49 9.15
C PHE A 179 -4.59 -19.79 9.50
N GLU A 180 -3.98 -20.71 10.24
CA GLU A 180 -4.63 -21.93 10.73
C GLU A 180 -5.85 -21.62 11.60
N GLU A 181 -5.77 -20.60 12.45
CA GLU A 181 -6.84 -20.21 13.36
C GLU A 181 -8.00 -19.49 12.66
N PHE A 182 -7.69 -18.52 11.77
CA PHE A 182 -8.70 -17.59 11.23
C PHE A 182 -9.10 -17.86 9.78
N LEU A 183 -8.26 -18.56 9.01
CA LEU A 183 -8.48 -18.90 7.60
C LEU A 183 -8.10 -20.36 7.30
N PRO A 184 -8.63 -21.34 8.06
CA PRO A 184 -8.21 -22.74 7.97
C PRO A 184 -8.43 -23.37 6.59
N GLU A 185 -9.52 -23.02 5.88
CA GLU A 185 -9.79 -23.54 4.55
C GLU A 185 -8.73 -23.04 3.53
N MET A 186 -8.33 -21.78 3.62
CA MET A 186 -7.26 -21.23 2.78
C MET A 186 -5.94 -21.93 3.10
N THR A 187 -5.61 -22.08 4.37
CA THR A 187 -4.38 -22.76 4.82
C THR A 187 -4.30 -24.19 4.27
N GLN A 188 -5.41 -24.94 4.32
CA GLN A 188 -5.44 -26.32 3.84
C GLN A 188 -5.15 -26.43 2.33
N GLU A 189 -5.63 -25.49 1.53
CA GLU A 189 -5.32 -25.46 0.09
C GLU A 189 -3.82 -25.24 -0.14
N PHE A 190 -3.20 -24.26 0.52
CA PHE A 190 -1.80 -23.90 0.30
C PHE A 190 -0.81 -24.94 0.84
N VAL A 191 -1.11 -25.62 1.95
CA VAL A 191 -0.24 -26.64 2.56
C VAL A 191 -0.01 -27.84 1.64
N SER A 192 -0.84 -28.03 0.63
CA SER A 192 -0.72 -29.11 -0.34
C SER A 192 0.36 -28.89 -1.42
N CYS A 193 0.92 -27.70 -1.52
CA CYS A 193 1.90 -27.34 -2.56
C CYS A 193 3.33 -27.69 -2.18
N GLU A 194 4.10 -28.14 -3.17
CA GLU A 194 5.55 -28.30 -3.07
C GLU A 194 6.24 -27.01 -3.54
N TYR A 195 6.63 -26.17 -2.60
CA TYR A 195 7.25 -24.88 -2.89
C TYR A 195 8.69 -25.01 -3.37
N ASN A 196 9.18 -23.97 -4.06
CA ASN A 196 10.53 -23.92 -4.64
C ASN A 196 10.87 -25.13 -5.55
N SER A 197 9.87 -25.73 -6.16
CA SER A 197 9.95 -26.87 -7.07
C SER A 197 9.30 -26.58 -8.42
N ASP A 198 9.55 -27.43 -9.42
CA ASP A 198 8.92 -27.34 -10.74
C ASP A 198 7.39 -27.53 -10.69
N ARG A 199 6.86 -28.07 -9.59
CA ARG A 199 5.42 -28.32 -9.37
C ARG A 199 4.69 -27.14 -8.76
N GLU A 200 5.41 -26.19 -8.15
CA GLU A 200 4.83 -25.05 -7.46
C GLU A 200 3.83 -24.31 -8.34
N ARG A 201 4.25 -23.96 -9.56
CA ARG A 201 3.39 -23.20 -10.48
C ARG A 201 2.06 -23.88 -10.77
N ILE A 202 2.07 -25.18 -11.06
CA ILE A 202 0.87 -25.95 -11.37
C ILE A 202 -0.05 -26.02 -10.14
N CYS A 203 0.52 -26.19 -8.96
CA CYS A 203 -0.24 -26.20 -7.71
C CYS A 203 -0.94 -24.85 -7.51
N ILE A 204 -0.20 -23.75 -7.57
CA ILE A 204 -0.71 -22.38 -7.37
C ILE A 204 -1.78 -22.03 -8.40
N GLU A 205 -1.59 -22.32 -9.69
CA GLU A 205 -2.61 -22.11 -10.74
C GLU A 205 -3.90 -22.91 -10.45
N THR A 206 -3.80 -24.04 -9.72
CA THR A 206 -4.94 -24.90 -9.39
C THR A 206 -5.70 -24.44 -8.15
N ILE A 207 -4.99 -24.02 -7.09
CA ILE A 207 -5.60 -23.71 -5.79
C ILE A 207 -6.03 -22.24 -5.70
N TYR A 208 -5.25 -21.32 -6.25
CA TYR A 208 -5.46 -19.87 -6.09
C TYR A 208 -6.86 -19.38 -6.53
N PRO A 209 -7.47 -19.88 -7.62
CA PRO A 209 -8.85 -19.53 -7.97
C PRO A 209 -9.91 -19.95 -6.94
N LYS A 210 -9.63 -21.00 -6.13
CA LYS A 210 -10.59 -21.60 -5.20
C LYS A 210 -10.67 -20.84 -3.87
N VAL A 211 -9.55 -20.23 -3.44
CA VAL A 211 -9.51 -19.57 -2.12
C VAL A 211 -10.35 -18.30 -2.09
N GLU A 212 -10.80 -17.95 -0.90
CA GLU A 212 -11.58 -16.75 -0.65
C GLU A 212 -10.80 -15.48 -1.02
N LYS A 213 -11.52 -14.47 -1.55
CA LYS A 213 -10.97 -13.15 -1.81
C LYS A 213 -11.13 -12.27 -0.58
N ILE A 214 -10.12 -12.24 0.28
CA ILE A 214 -10.12 -11.48 1.53
C ILE A 214 -8.77 -10.79 1.77
N SER A 215 -8.79 -9.61 2.43
CA SER A 215 -7.55 -8.95 2.85
C SER A 215 -6.96 -9.60 4.09
N ILE A 216 -5.65 -9.45 4.29
CA ILE A 216 -4.97 -9.89 5.51
C ILE A 216 -5.52 -9.15 6.73
N ASP A 217 -5.92 -7.89 6.55
CA ASP A 217 -6.53 -7.05 7.59
C ASP A 217 -7.83 -7.70 8.10
N ASN A 218 -8.81 -7.91 7.21
CA ASN A 218 -10.11 -8.48 7.58
C ASN A 218 -10.04 -9.99 7.93
N GLY A 219 -9.16 -10.73 7.26
CA GLY A 219 -9.00 -12.16 7.46
C GLY A 219 -8.35 -12.51 8.79
N ILE A 220 -7.35 -11.74 9.20
CA ILE A 220 -6.47 -12.06 10.33
C ILE A 220 -6.36 -10.90 11.32
N LEU A 221 -5.90 -9.71 10.90
CA LEU A 221 -5.47 -8.68 11.85
C LEU A 221 -6.60 -8.11 12.71
N GLU A 222 -7.82 -8.04 12.18
CA GLU A 222 -9.02 -7.63 12.94
C GLU A 222 -9.43 -8.67 14.01
N LYS A 223 -9.02 -9.93 13.86
CA LYS A 223 -9.44 -11.06 14.72
C LYS A 223 -8.36 -11.46 15.73
N ALA A 224 -7.09 -11.35 15.35
CA ALA A 224 -5.97 -11.83 16.13
C ALA A 224 -5.75 -11.00 17.40
N GLN A 225 -5.45 -11.65 18.52
CA GLN A 225 -5.27 -11.03 19.82
C GLN A 225 -3.81 -10.64 20.11
N ASN A 226 -2.87 -11.05 19.25
CA ASN A 226 -1.42 -10.81 19.37
C ASN A 226 -0.93 -9.77 18.36
N VAL A 227 -1.79 -8.82 17.96
CA VAL A 227 -1.41 -7.72 17.08
C VAL A 227 -0.85 -6.56 17.88
N TYR A 228 0.28 -6.03 17.43
CA TYR A 228 0.96 -4.88 18.02
C TYR A 228 1.24 -3.82 16.96
N VAL A 229 1.21 -2.54 17.36
CA VAL A 229 1.50 -1.41 16.50
C VAL A 229 2.73 -0.64 16.99
N ILE A 230 3.60 -0.27 16.07
CA ILE A 230 4.73 0.64 16.32
C ILE A 230 4.37 1.99 15.70
N PRO A 231 4.15 3.05 16.51
CA PRO A 231 3.94 4.38 15.98
C PRO A 231 5.17 4.89 15.24
N ALA A 232 4.96 5.48 14.06
CA ALA A 232 6.03 5.91 13.19
C ALA A 232 5.68 7.20 12.44
N ASP A 233 6.54 8.21 12.57
CA ASP A 233 6.48 9.43 11.75
C ASP A 233 7.41 9.26 10.54
N LEU A 234 6.88 8.74 9.46
CA LEU A 234 7.63 8.35 8.27
C LEU A 234 7.55 9.37 7.11
N GLY A 235 6.75 10.43 7.25
CA GLY A 235 6.33 11.20 6.08
C GLY A 235 5.61 10.29 5.07
N TRP A 236 4.75 9.41 5.58
CA TRP A 236 4.07 8.37 4.82
C TRP A 236 2.85 8.90 4.08
N SER A 237 2.65 8.38 2.88
CA SER A 237 1.41 8.52 2.11
C SER A 237 1.25 7.31 1.18
N ASP A 238 0.03 6.83 1.03
CA ASP A 238 -0.31 5.82 0.02
C ASP A 238 -0.44 6.42 -1.40
N LEU A 239 -0.43 7.75 -1.53
CA LEU A 239 -0.66 8.48 -2.78
C LEU A 239 -1.95 8.05 -3.51
N GLY A 240 -2.91 7.50 -2.77
CA GLY A 240 -4.16 6.93 -3.29
C GLY A 240 -5.16 7.97 -3.80
N THR A 241 -4.97 9.25 -3.46
CA THR A 241 -5.86 10.35 -3.82
C THR A 241 -5.07 11.54 -4.40
N TRP A 242 -5.75 12.42 -5.13
CA TRP A 242 -5.13 13.65 -5.62
C TRP A 242 -4.80 14.64 -4.49
N THR A 243 -5.56 14.60 -3.39
CA THR A 243 -5.22 15.33 -2.17
C THR A 243 -3.87 14.87 -1.61
N SER A 244 -3.66 13.56 -1.52
CA SER A 244 -2.36 13.01 -1.07
C SER A 244 -1.21 13.38 -2.01
N VAL A 245 -1.46 13.42 -3.33
CA VAL A 245 -0.47 13.88 -4.32
C VAL A 245 -0.18 15.38 -4.13
N PHE A 246 -1.21 16.20 -3.92
CA PHE A 246 -1.07 17.63 -3.66
C PHE A 246 -0.24 17.89 -2.39
N ASP A 247 -0.55 17.22 -1.30
CA ASP A 247 0.11 17.42 0.00
C ASP A 247 1.63 17.15 -0.10
N ASN A 248 2.03 16.16 -0.92
CA ASN A 248 3.41 15.70 -1.06
C ASN A 248 4.15 16.24 -2.29
N ALA A 249 3.51 17.04 -3.14
CA ALA A 249 4.14 17.64 -4.32
C ALA A 249 4.85 18.97 -4.00
N GLU A 250 5.87 19.28 -4.79
CA GLU A 250 6.43 20.65 -4.83
C GLU A 250 5.37 21.64 -5.34
N LYS A 251 5.32 22.83 -4.75
CA LYS A 251 4.31 23.84 -5.03
C LYS A 251 4.97 25.15 -5.47
N ASP A 252 4.30 25.84 -6.38
CA ASP A 252 4.69 27.21 -6.77
C ASP A 252 4.33 28.26 -5.70
N GLU A 253 4.62 29.53 -5.99
CA GLU A 253 4.35 30.68 -5.09
C GLU A 253 2.87 30.83 -4.72
N ASN A 254 1.98 30.35 -5.58
CA ASN A 254 0.53 30.36 -5.39
C ASN A 254 0.00 29.04 -4.82
N ASN A 255 0.88 28.21 -4.28
CA ASN A 255 0.54 26.90 -3.72
C ASN A 255 -0.10 25.94 -4.75
N ASN A 256 0.20 26.05 -6.05
CA ASN A 256 -0.22 25.08 -7.06
C ASN A 256 0.84 23.98 -7.22
N ALA A 257 0.40 22.73 -7.26
CA ALA A 257 1.24 21.58 -7.61
C ALA A 257 1.18 21.34 -9.12
N VAL A 258 2.12 21.94 -9.86
CA VAL A 258 2.16 21.87 -11.32
C VAL A 258 3.26 20.92 -11.78
N LYS A 259 2.87 19.81 -12.39
CA LYS A 259 3.83 18.84 -12.96
C LYS A 259 3.70 18.76 -14.48
N SER A 260 3.93 19.89 -15.14
CA SER A 260 3.90 20.00 -16.60
C SER A 260 4.67 21.25 -17.01
N LYS A 261 5.45 21.16 -18.09
CA LYS A 261 6.32 22.27 -18.53
C LYS A 261 5.56 23.43 -19.16
N ASN A 262 4.42 23.17 -19.78
CA ASN A 262 3.68 24.09 -20.60
C ASN A 262 2.36 24.52 -19.93
N VAL A 263 2.44 25.00 -18.69
CA VAL A 263 1.27 25.49 -17.94
C VAL A 263 1.50 26.93 -17.52
N LEU A 264 0.55 27.79 -17.82
CA LEU A 264 0.48 29.16 -17.34
C LEU A 264 -0.73 29.29 -16.41
N THR A 265 -0.50 29.82 -15.21
CA THR A 265 -1.56 30.04 -14.23
C THR A 265 -1.73 31.55 -13.99
N TYR A 266 -2.98 32.01 -14.00
CA TYR A 266 -3.37 33.39 -13.68
C TYR A 266 -4.44 33.37 -12.61
N ASN A 267 -4.31 34.19 -11.56
CA ASN A 267 -5.31 34.29 -10.48
C ASN A 267 -5.74 32.91 -9.92
N SER A 268 -4.84 31.94 -9.93
CA SER A 268 -5.13 30.53 -9.62
C SER A 268 -4.26 30.06 -8.47
N LYS A 269 -4.85 29.39 -7.45
CA LYS A 269 -4.13 28.95 -6.26
C LYS A 269 -4.63 27.60 -5.74
N GLY A 270 -3.73 26.85 -5.09
CA GLY A 270 -4.07 25.60 -4.41
C GLY A 270 -4.49 24.47 -5.36
N ASN A 271 -4.06 24.48 -6.61
CA ASN A 271 -4.50 23.51 -7.63
C ASN A 271 -3.48 22.38 -7.83
N VAL A 272 -3.97 21.20 -8.22
CA VAL A 272 -3.15 20.12 -8.81
C VAL A 272 -3.33 20.15 -10.31
N ILE A 273 -2.24 20.36 -11.06
CA ILE A 273 -2.30 20.49 -12.51
C ILE A 273 -1.32 19.51 -13.13
N ARG A 274 -1.84 18.58 -13.94
CA ARG A 274 -1.05 17.59 -14.67
C ARG A 274 -1.51 17.41 -16.10
N LEU A 275 -0.63 17.68 -17.04
CA LEU A 275 -0.79 17.30 -18.45
C LEU A 275 0.05 16.04 -18.70
N LYS A 276 -0.50 15.08 -19.45
CA LYS A 276 0.19 13.80 -19.72
C LYS A 276 1.44 13.97 -20.56
N ASN A 277 1.41 14.91 -21.52
CA ASN A 277 2.50 15.12 -22.44
C ASN A 277 2.80 16.61 -22.66
N ASP A 278 4.02 16.90 -23.14
CA ASP A 278 4.52 18.25 -23.40
C ASP A 278 4.06 18.82 -24.76
N HIS A 279 3.18 18.14 -25.50
CA HIS A 279 2.67 18.63 -26.80
C HIS A 279 1.47 19.57 -26.67
N LYS A 280 0.91 19.69 -25.47
CA LYS A 280 -0.16 20.62 -25.16
C LYS A 280 0.33 21.70 -24.22
N ALA A 281 -0.23 22.89 -24.35
CA ALA A 281 -0.15 23.93 -23.34
C ALA A 281 -1.51 24.10 -22.67
N ALA A 282 -1.51 24.43 -21.37
CA ALA A 282 -2.69 24.83 -20.64
C ALA A 282 -2.55 26.25 -20.12
N ILE A 283 -3.62 27.04 -20.25
CA ILE A 283 -3.77 28.33 -19.62
C ILE A 283 -4.93 28.21 -18.65
N ILE A 284 -4.68 28.48 -17.38
CA ILE A 284 -5.65 28.32 -16.30
C ILE A 284 -5.76 29.66 -15.57
N ASP A 285 -6.95 30.24 -15.59
CA ASP A 285 -7.23 31.53 -14.95
C ASP A 285 -8.41 31.39 -13.97
N GLY A 286 -8.22 31.87 -12.75
CA GLY A 286 -9.27 31.98 -11.74
C GLY A 286 -9.66 30.66 -11.04
N LEU A 287 -8.90 29.56 -11.20
CA LEU A 287 -9.17 28.31 -10.48
C LEU A 287 -8.57 28.31 -9.08
N GLU A 288 -9.34 27.89 -8.10
CA GLU A 288 -8.91 27.77 -6.70
C GLU A 288 -9.28 26.40 -6.12
N ASN A 289 -8.28 25.64 -5.65
CA ASN A 289 -8.44 24.32 -5.06
C ASN A 289 -9.08 23.29 -6.00
N TYR A 290 -8.58 23.20 -7.24
CA TYR A 290 -9.04 22.26 -8.26
C TYR A 290 -7.98 21.23 -8.62
N ILE A 291 -8.45 20.08 -9.07
CA ILE A 291 -7.70 19.04 -9.77
C ILE A 291 -7.94 19.27 -11.27
N VAL A 292 -6.86 19.43 -12.03
CA VAL A 292 -6.87 19.53 -13.50
C VAL A 292 -5.93 18.46 -14.04
N VAL A 293 -6.46 17.41 -14.61
CA VAL A 293 -5.69 16.28 -15.13
C VAL A 293 -6.07 16.00 -16.58
N ASP A 294 -5.13 16.16 -17.47
CA ASP A 294 -5.27 15.83 -18.89
C ASP A 294 -4.54 14.52 -19.19
N THR A 295 -5.23 13.60 -19.84
CA THR A 295 -4.70 12.33 -20.36
C THR A 295 -4.87 12.28 -21.86
N ASP A 296 -4.41 11.21 -22.53
CA ASP A 296 -4.66 11.02 -23.97
C ASP A 296 -6.15 10.85 -24.29
N LYS A 297 -6.94 10.43 -23.31
CA LYS A 297 -8.32 10.01 -23.52
C LYS A 297 -9.35 10.92 -22.86
N ALA A 298 -9.01 11.59 -21.78
CA ALA A 298 -9.97 12.36 -21.00
C ALA A 298 -9.29 13.56 -20.30
N LEU A 299 -10.08 14.62 -20.07
CA LEU A 299 -9.74 15.75 -19.24
C LEU A 299 -10.65 15.73 -18.01
N LEU A 300 -10.05 15.76 -16.82
CA LEU A 300 -10.74 15.91 -15.55
C LEU A 300 -10.50 17.30 -15.00
N ILE A 301 -11.57 17.97 -14.61
CA ILE A 301 -11.54 19.23 -13.83
C ILE A 301 -12.57 19.09 -12.71
N CYS A 302 -12.15 19.05 -11.46
CA CYS A 302 -13.06 18.99 -10.31
C CYS A 302 -12.42 19.64 -9.07
N PRO A 303 -13.19 20.10 -8.08
CA PRO A 303 -12.64 20.55 -6.80
C PRO A 303 -11.84 19.46 -6.10
N ILE A 304 -10.74 19.82 -5.41
CA ILE A 304 -9.93 18.88 -4.61
C ILE A 304 -10.79 18.17 -3.54
N SER A 305 -11.78 18.88 -2.97
CA SER A 305 -12.72 18.30 -2.00
C SER A 305 -13.51 17.11 -2.53
N ASN A 306 -13.55 16.92 -3.85
CA ASN A 306 -14.30 15.87 -4.52
C ASN A 306 -13.38 14.73 -5.01
N ASP A 307 -12.14 14.64 -4.54
CA ASP A 307 -11.17 13.65 -5.03
C ASP A 307 -11.64 12.20 -4.83
N GLN A 308 -12.35 11.90 -3.75
CA GLN A 308 -12.93 10.58 -3.49
C GLN A 308 -14.03 10.20 -4.48
N LEU A 309 -14.74 11.18 -5.05
CA LEU A 309 -15.80 10.97 -6.04
C LEU A 309 -15.27 10.67 -7.45
N ILE A 310 -13.96 10.82 -7.67
CA ILE A 310 -13.37 10.56 -9.00
C ILE A 310 -13.61 9.12 -9.47
N LYS A 311 -13.66 8.16 -8.54
CA LYS A 311 -14.00 6.76 -8.84
C LYS A 311 -15.40 6.62 -9.44
N ASP A 312 -16.35 7.37 -8.90
CA ASP A 312 -17.74 7.38 -9.40
C ASP A 312 -17.81 8.08 -10.76
N TYR A 313 -17.08 9.18 -10.95
CA TYR A 313 -17.01 9.86 -12.26
C TYR A 313 -16.42 8.95 -13.34
N VAL A 314 -15.44 8.09 -13.01
CA VAL A 314 -14.91 7.10 -13.93
C VAL A 314 -15.93 6.02 -14.27
N LEU A 315 -16.75 5.57 -13.29
CA LEU A 315 -17.85 4.63 -13.53
C LEU A 315 -18.93 5.26 -14.41
N ASP A 316 -19.30 6.51 -14.17
CA ASP A 316 -20.25 7.25 -14.99
C ASP A 316 -19.74 7.42 -16.43
N LEU A 317 -18.44 7.69 -16.59
CA LEU A 317 -17.82 7.77 -17.92
C LEU A 317 -17.91 6.42 -18.67
N LYS A 318 -17.79 5.28 -17.98
CA LYS A 318 -17.99 3.95 -18.58
C LYS A 318 -19.41 3.75 -19.10
N SER A 319 -20.41 4.25 -18.36
CA SER A 319 -21.82 4.15 -18.74
C SER A 319 -22.23 5.13 -19.86
N PHE A 320 -21.40 6.13 -20.11
CA PHE A 320 -21.64 7.11 -21.16
C PHE A 320 -21.57 6.47 -22.55
N LYS A 321 -22.40 6.92 -23.50
CA LYS A 321 -22.46 6.37 -24.85
C LYS A 321 -21.09 6.42 -25.53
N LYS A 322 -20.48 5.24 -25.80
CA LYS A 322 -19.08 5.06 -26.25
C LYS A 322 -18.01 5.36 -25.20
N GLY A 323 -18.36 5.37 -23.90
CA GLY A 323 -17.42 5.67 -22.80
C GLY A 323 -16.21 4.74 -22.74
N GLU A 324 -16.34 3.47 -23.17
CA GLU A 324 -15.23 2.50 -23.24
C GLU A 324 -14.01 2.98 -24.04
N LYS A 325 -14.19 3.94 -24.97
CA LYS A 325 -13.09 4.53 -25.74
C LYS A 325 -12.22 5.49 -24.93
N PHE A 326 -12.71 5.94 -23.77
CA PHE A 326 -12.07 6.91 -22.91
C PHE A 326 -11.46 6.29 -21.65
N MET A 327 -11.42 4.95 -21.58
CA MET A 327 -10.86 4.16 -20.47
C MET A 327 -9.44 3.67 -20.75
#